data_3f7b9f73eeadf12e18e6bfb3b115a288
#
_entry.id   3f7b9f73eeadf12e18e6bfb3b115a288
#
_cell.length_a   1.000
_cell.length_b   1.000
_cell.length_c   1.000
_cell.angle_alpha   90.00
_cell.angle_beta   90.00
_cell.angle_gamma   90.00
#
_symmetry.space_group_name_H-M   'P 1'
#
loop_
_entity.id
_entity.type
_entity.pdbx_description
1 polymer ?
#
loop_
_entity_poly.entity_id
_entity_poly.type
_entity_poly.pdbx_seq_one_letter_code
_entity_poly.pdbx_strand_id
1 'polypeptide(L)'
;MEGRVEILTKDGYRVSIVQPPETSLDDDIAATKRVLDAQDGPTVLVGHSYGGAIITGAGDNAHVKSLVYVAAFQPDTGESIASLGGGRPPAGAPLKASADGFLYIDPAAFHADFAADLPAAEANFMARSQVLLSVKAATGTATSPAWKAKPSFAVVASMDRSINPDLERSMYKRSNSTVIELPSSHAVYMSHPAEIAALIERAAQ
;
A
#
# COMPACT_ATOMS: atom_id res chain seq x y z
N MET A 1 8.26 1.69 -10.48
CA MET A 1 7.43 0.48 -10.65
C MET A 1 8.06 -0.57 -11.58
N GLU A 2 8.87 -0.17 -12.53
CA GLU A 2 9.44 -1.07 -13.53
C GLU A 2 10.18 -2.28 -12.93
N GLY A 3 11.14 -2.11 -12.04
CA GLY A 3 12.00 -3.21 -11.58
C GLY A 3 11.28 -4.43 -11.00
N ARG A 4 10.15 -4.25 -10.26
CA ARG A 4 9.39 -5.39 -9.70
C ARG A 4 8.55 -6.10 -10.75
N VAL A 5 7.89 -5.32 -11.62
CA VAL A 5 7.11 -5.87 -12.72
C VAL A 5 8.02 -6.68 -13.63
N GLU A 6 9.22 -6.18 -13.92
CA GLU A 6 10.22 -6.89 -14.71
C GLU A 6 10.67 -8.20 -14.05
N ILE A 7 10.97 -8.20 -12.73
CA ILE A 7 11.37 -9.40 -11.99
C ILE A 7 10.25 -10.43 -12.08
N LEU A 8 9.05 -10.10 -11.61
CA LEU A 8 7.92 -11.04 -11.58
C LEU A 8 7.53 -11.53 -12.98
N THR A 9 7.58 -10.67 -14.00
CA THR A 9 7.28 -11.05 -15.39
C THR A 9 8.34 -12.03 -15.94
N LYS A 10 9.62 -11.77 -15.63
CA LYS A 10 10.72 -12.66 -16.01
C LYS A 10 10.58 -14.02 -15.36
N ASP A 11 10.07 -14.07 -14.12
CA ASP A 11 9.85 -15.31 -13.37
C ASP A 11 8.51 -15.99 -13.71
N GLY A 12 7.82 -15.49 -14.77
CA GLY A 12 6.65 -16.13 -15.38
C GLY A 12 5.30 -15.69 -14.82
N TYR A 13 5.26 -14.69 -13.94
CA TYR A 13 4.00 -14.15 -13.42
C TYR A 13 3.39 -13.13 -14.38
N ARG A 14 2.06 -13.13 -14.47
CA ARG A 14 1.32 -12.06 -15.12
C ARG A 14 1.04 -10.95 -14.12
N VAL A 15 1.44 -9.73 -14.44
CA VAL A 15 1.30 -8.58 -13.55
C VAL A 15 0.29 -7.60 -14.14
N SER A 16 -0.74 -7.26 -13.36
CA SER A 16 -1.71 -6.21 -13.67
C SER A 16 -1.55 -5.05 -12.67
N ILE A 17 -1.55 -3.82 -13.17
CA ILE A 17 -1.45 -2.63 -12.32
C ILE A 17 -2.81 -1.95 -12.29
N VAL A 18 -3.39 -1.86 -11.10
CA VAL A 18 -4.64 -1.12 -10.88
C VAL A 18 -4.36 0.37 -10.86
N GLN A 19 -5.25 1.16 -11.47
CA GLN A 19 -5.26 2.62 -11.41
C GLN A 19 -6.46 3.06 -10.55
N PRO A 20 -6.31 3.13 -9.22
CA PRO A 20 -7.38 3.60 -8.35
C PRO A 20 -7.59 5.11 -8.55
N PRO A 21 -8.83 5.60 -8.57
CA PRO A 21 -9.11 7.03 -8.78
C PRO A 21 -8.80 7.90 -7.54
N GLU A 22 -8.63 7.28 -6.36
CA GLU A 22 -8.37 7.93 -5.07
C GLU A 22 -9.45 8.95 -4.64
N THR A 23 -10.68 8.79 -5.16
CA THR A 23 -11.83 9.64 -4.88
C THR A 23 -12.67 9.17 -3.69
N SER A 24 -12.73 7.87 -3.46
CA SER A 24 -13.28 7.23 -2.25
C SER A 24 -12.77 5.81 -2.11
N LEU A 25 -12.74 5.28 -0.89
CA LEU A 25 -12.35 3.88 -0.66
C LEU A 25 -13.23 2.89 -1.47
N ASP A 26 -14.53 3.16 -1.57
CA ASP A 26 -15.46 2.30 -2.32
C ASP A 26 -15.18 2.33 -3.83
N ASP A 27 -14.87 3.50 -4.41
CA ASP A 27 -14.53 3.63 -5.83
C ASP A 27 -13.22 2.90 -6.14
N ASP A 28 -12.25 2.99 -5.25
CA ASP A 28 -10.94 2.36 -5.38
C ASP A 28 -11.02 0.84 -5.24
N ILE A 29 -11.84 0.34 -4.29
CA ILE A 29 -12.18 -1.08 -4.17
C ILE A 29 -12.88 -1.57 -5.44
N ALA A 30 -13.85 -0.82 -5.96
CA ALA A 30 -14.57 -1.18 -7.19
C ALA A 30 -13.64 -1.20 -8.41
N ALA A 31 -12.71 -0.24 -8.52
CA ALA A 31 -11.69 -0.24 -9.57
C ALA A 31 -10.78 -1.48 -9.49
N THR A 32 -10.39 -1.87 -8.29
CA THR A 32 -9.57 -3.04 -8.04
C THR A 32 -10.32 -4.33 -8.38
N LYS A 33 -11.57 -4.47 -7.95
CA LYS A 33 -12.42 -5.64 -8.25
C LYS A 33 -12.63 -5.83 -9.76
N ARG A 34 -12.79 -4.76 -10.55
CA ARG A 34 -12.86 -4.86 -12.03
C ARG A 34 -11.63 -5.51 -12.65
N VAL A 35 -10.43 -5.21 -12.12
CA VAL A 35 -9.19 -5.85 -12.60
C VAL A 35 -9.11 -7.29 -12.13
N LEU A 36 -9.53 -7.58 -10.89
CA LEU A 36 -9.58 -8.94 -10.35
C LEU A 36 -10.56 -9.83 -11.12
N ASP A 37 -11.74 -9.33 -11.47
CA ASP A 37 -12.76 -10.08 -12.23
C ASP A 37 -12.30 -10.45 -13.66
N ALA A 38 -11.30 -9.74 -14.19
CA ALA A 38 -10.68 -10.04 -15.48
C ALA A 38 -9.51 -11.05 -15.37
N GLN A 39 -9.15 -11.50 -14.17
CA GLN A 39 -8.12 -12.54 -14.01
C GLN A 39 -8.71 -13.93 -14.31
N ASP A 40 -7.88 -14.83 -14.82
CA ASP A 40 -8.27 -16.21 -15.18
C ASP A 40 -7.66 -17.27 -14.24
N GLY A 41 -7.10 -16.85 -13.09
CA GLY A 41 -6.44 -17.76 -12.14
C GLY A 41 -6.21 -17.16 -10.77
N PRO A 42 -5.56 -17.91 -9.87
CA PRO A 42 -5.25 -17.44 -8.53
C PRO A 42 -4.33 -16.21 -8.57
N THR A 43 -4.68 -15.20 -7.79
CA THR A 43 -4.04 -13.89 -7.81
C THR A 43 -3.52 -13.51 -6.43
N VAL A 44 -2.29 -13.01 -6.36
CA VAL A 44 -1.74 -12.31 -5.20
C VAL A 44 -2.10 -10.84 -5.33
N LEU A 45 -2.83 -10.30 -4.36
CA LEU A 45 -3.23 -8.89 -4.36
C LEU A 45 -2.28 -8.07 -3.50
N VAL A 46 -1.59 -7.11 -4.11
CA VAL A 46 -0.53 -6.33 -3.46
C VAL A 46 -0.96 -4.88 -3.28
N GLY A 47 -0.83 -4.34 -2.08
CA GLY A 47 -1.13 -2.94 -1.77
C GLY A 47 0.03 -2.24 -1.06
N HIS A 48 0.40 -1.05 -1.55
CA HIS A 48 1.35 -0.16 -0.90
C HIS A 48 0.60 0.99 -0.23
N SER A 49 1.01 1.38 0.97
CA SER A 49 0.48 2.57 1.65
C SER A 49 -1.05 2.52 1.81
N TYR A 50 -1.78 3.52 1.32
CA TYR A 50 -3.24 3.55 1.23
C TYR A 50 -3.80 2.34 0.47
N GLY A 51 -3.07 1.84 -0.53
CA GLY A 51 -3.44 0.62 -1.26
C GLY A 51 -3.68 -0.60 -0.36
N GLY A 52 -3.13 -0.62 0.85
CA GLY A 52 -3.44 -1.64 1.86
C GLY A 52 -4.89 -1.61 2.33
N ALA A 53 -5.50 -0.43 2.49
CA ALA A 53 -6.93 -0.31 2.78
C ALA A 53 -7.79 -0.80 1.60
N ILE A 54 -7.35 -0.51 0.36
CA ILE A 54 -8.03 -0.98 -0.86
C ILE A 54 -8.03 -2.50 -0.92
N ILE A 55 -6.85 -3.15 -0.77
CA ILE A 55 -6.76 -4.62 -0.84
C ILE A 55 -7.45 -5.30 0.34
N THR A 56 -7.56 -4.64 1.48
CA THR A 56 -8.36 -5.10 2.62
C THR A 56 -9.82 -5.26 2.25
N GLY A 57 -10.38 -4.33 1.46
CA GLY A 57 -11.78 -4.39 1.02
C GLY A 57 -12.01 -5.19 -0.27
N ALA A 58 -11.02 -5.25 -1.17
CA ALA A 58 -11.14 -5.96 -2.45
C ALA A 58 -10.75 -7.44 -2.38
N GLY A 59 -10.03 -7.84 -1.33
CA GLY A 59 -9.45 -9.17 -1.21
C GLY A 59 -10.43 -10.30 -0.93
N ASP A 60 -11.73 -10.03 -0.74
CA ASP A 60 -12.80 -11.00 -0.68
C ASP A 60 -13.12 -11.65 -2.04
N ASN A 61 -12.59 -11.10 -3.13
CA ASN A 61 -12.77 -11.63 -4.49
C ASN A 61 -12.27 -13.08 -4.58
N ALA A 62 -13.00 -13.92 -5.34
CA ALA A 62 -12.75 -15.36 -5.45
C ALA A 62 -11.37 -15.68 -6.07
N HIS A 63 -10.85 -14.83 -6.94
CA HIS A 63 -9.53 -15.02 -7.54
C HIS A 63 -8.38 -14.72 -6.57
N VAL A 64 -8.61 -13.99 -5.47
CA VAL A 64 -7.56 -13.63 -4.53
C VAL A 64 -7.20 -14.82 -3.65
N LYS A 65 -5.95 -15.28 -3.77
CA LYS A 65 -5.34 -16.33 -2.96
C LYS A 65 -4.74 -15.79 -1.66
N SER A 66 -4.04 -14.67 -1.76
CA SER A 66 -3.31 -14.05 -0.64
C SER A 66 -3.18 -12.55 -0.82
N LEU A 67 -2.85 -11.87 0.27
CA LEU A 67 -2.69 -10.41 0.36
C LEU A 67 -1.24 -10.07 0.73
N VAL A 68 -0.66 -9.04 0.08
CA VAL A 68 0.67 -8.53 0.41
C VAL A 68 0.59 -7.03 0.71
N TYR A 69 0.92 -6.64 1.92
CA TYR A 69 0.92 -5.27 2.42
C TYR A 69 2.36 -4.73 2.42
N VAL A 70 2.65 -3.74 1.61
CA VAL A 70 3.99 -3.17 1.46
C VAL A 70 4.01 -1.79 2.09
N ALA A 71 4.60 -1.62 3.28
CA ALA A 71 4.56 -0.36 4.03
C ALA A 71 3.15 0.26 3.98
N ALA A 72 2.13 -0.49 4.45
CA ALA A 72 0.75 -0.24 4.10
C ALA A 72 -0.20 -0.31 5.29
N PHE A 73 -1.29 0.43 5.22
CA PHE A 73 -2.39 0.31 6.18
C PHE A 73 -3.12 -1.03 6.02
N GLN A 74 -3.46 -1.64 7.16
CA GLN A 74 -4.24 -2.89 7.22
C GLN A 74 -5.40 -2.70 8.23
N PRO A 75 -6.45 -1.95 7.82
CA PRO A 75 -7.54 -1.62 8.73
C PRO A 75 -8.38 -2.84 9.12
N ASP A 76 -8.88 -2.81 10.36
CA ASP A 76 -9.96 -3.70 10.83
C ASP A 76 -11.33 -3.06 10.58
N THR A 77 -12.38 -3.80 10.85
CA THR A 77 -13.77 -3.32 10.71
C THR A 77 -13.97 -2.01 11.48
N GLY A 78 -14.47 -0.99 10.79
CA GLY A 78 -14.69 0.35 11.32
C GLY A 78 -13.45 1.26 11.36
N GLU A 79 -12.26 0.75 11.06
CA GLU A 79 -11.05 1.57 10.96
C GLU A 79 -10.89 2.17 9.56
N SER A 80 -10.31 3.38 9.51
CA SER A 80 -9.85 4.07 8.30
C SER A 80 -8.36 4.38 8.39
N ILE A 81 -7.72 4.74 7.28
CA ILE A 81 -6.32 5.18 7.35
C ILE A 81 -6.16 6.45 8.17
N ALA A 82 -7.15 7.34 8.15
CA ALA A 82 -7.15 8.55 8.96
C ALA A 82 -7.23 8.24 10.47
N SER A 83 -8.09 7.29 10.88
CA SER A 83 -8.20 6.90 12.29
C SER A 83 -6.94 6.19 12.79
N LEU A 84 -6.36 5.30 11.99
CA LEU A 84 -5.13 4.58 12.31
C LEU A 84 -3.93 5.52 12.42
N GLY A 85 -3.71 6.38 11.40
CA GLY A 85 -2.63 7.36 11.39
C GLY A 85 -2.77 8.40 12.50
N GLY A 86 -3.99 8.86 12.79
CA GLY A 86 -4.27 9.79 13.88
C GLY A 86 -4.00 9.19 15.27
N GLY A 87 -4.24 7.90 15.45
CA GLY A 87 -3.95 7.18 16.70
C GLY A 87 -2.46 6.95 16.95
N ARG A 88 -1.66 6.88 15.89
CA ARG A 88 -0.19 6.73 15.95
C ARG A 88 0.45 7.50 14.78
N PRO A 89 0.67 8.81 14.95
CA PRO A 89 1.14 9.67 13.88
C PRO A 89 2.55 9.28 13.41
N PRO A 90 2.85 9.46 12.11
CA PRO A 90 4.18 9.26 11.55
C PRO A 90 5.14 10.35 11.99
N ALA A 91 6.44 10.15 11.75
CA ALA A 91 7.49 11.11 12.04
C ALA A 91 7.61 12.22 10.97
N GLY A 92 7.02 12.03 9.80
CA GLY A 92 7.03 13.00 8.71
C GLY A 92 6.11 14.19 8.94
N ALA A 93 6.21 15.17 8.05
CA ALA A 93 5.35 16.34 8.07
C ALA A 93 3.87 15.97 7.85
N PRO A 94 2.93 16.71 8.46
CA PRO A 94 1.51 16.50 8.17
C PRO A 94 1.20 16.65 6.69
N LEU A 95 0.26 15.85 6.19
CA LEU A 95 -0.26 16.01 4.84
C LEU A 95 -0.84 17.41 4.65
N LYS A 96 -0.60 17.99 3.48
CA LYS A 96 -1.27 19.21 3.04
C LYS A 96 -2.66 18.88 2.50
N ALA A 97 -3.58 19.81 2.61
CA ALA A 97 -4.91 19.71 2.04
C ALA A 97 -5.12 20.78 0.96
N SER A 98 -5.69 20.40 -0.17
CA SER A 98 -6.19 21.32 -1.18
C SER A 98 -7.55 21.91 -0.75
N ALA A 99 -7.96 23.02 -1.38
CA ALA A 99 -9.23 23.67 -1.05
C ALA A 99 -10.48 22.82 -1.36
N ASP A 100 -10.35 21.86 -2.28
CA ASP A 100 -11.39 20.94 -2.71
C ASP A 100 -11.33 19.57 -2.00
N GLY A 101 -10.52 19.44 -0.94
CA GLY A 101 -10.53 18.30 -0.03
C GLY A 101 -9.66 17.12 -0.45
N PHE A 102 -8.56 17.39 -1.14
CA PHE A 102 -7.56 16.35 -1.44
C PHE A 102 -6.29 16.54 -0.61
N LEU A 103 -5.66 15.43 -0.25
CA LEU A 103 -4.46 15.35 0.56
C LEU A 103 -3.24 15.06 -0.30
N TYR A 104 -2.10 15.64 0.06
CA TYR A 104 -0.82 15.39 -0.60
C TYR A 104 0.35 15.63 0.37
N ILE A 105 1.50 15.05 0.06
CA ILE A 105 2.75 15.35 0.76
C ILE A 105 3.33 16.64 0.15
N ASP A 106 3.71 17.58 1.00
CA ASP A 106 4.42 18.79 0.55
C ASP A 106 5.63 18.38 -0.32
N PRO A 107 5.72 18.85 -1.57
CA PRO A 107 6.86 18.48 -2.45
C PRO A 107 8.22 18.81 -1.82
N ALA A 108 8.33 19.81 -0.95
CA ALA A 108 9.55 20.15 -0.25
C ALA A 108 9.95 19.12 0.83
N ALA A 109 8.98 18.42 1.40
CA ALA A 109 9.19 17.36 2.41
C ALA A 109 9.24 15.94 1.78
N PHE A 110 8.75 15.78 0.56
CA PHE A 110 8.51 14.48 -0.05
C PHE A 110 9.75 13.56 -0.05
N HIS A 111 10.91 14.07 -0.43
CA HIS A 111 12.13 13.25 -0.44
C HIS A 111 12.43 12.71 0.97
N ALA A 112 12.44 13.59 1.98
CA ALA A 112 12.77 13.19 3.35
C ALA A 112 11.71 12.28 3.98
N ASP A 113 10.43 12.45 3.66
CA ASP A 113 9.33 11.79 4.37
C ASP A 113 8.77 10.56 3.63
N PHE A 114 8.99 10.45 2.32
CA PHE A 114 8.46 9.36 1.52
C PHE A 114 9.54 8.49 0.86
N ALA A 115 10.61 9.10 0.37
CA ALA A 115 11.58 8.47 -0.52
C ALA A 115 13.03 8.81 -0.14
N ALA A 116 13.35 8.80 1.18
CA ALA A 116 14.62 9.27 1.71
C ALA A 116 15.85 8.46 1.24
N ASP A 117 15.66 7.21 0.88
CA ASP A 117 16.67 6.28 0.38
C ASP A 117 16.77 6.20 -1.15
N LEU A 118 16.00 7.04 -1.87
CA LEU A 118 16.09 7.14 -3.31
C LEU A 118 16.94 8.34 -3.77
N PRO A 119 17.48 8.33 -4.99
CA PRO A 119 18.12 9.51 -5.56
C PRO A 119 17.19 10.74 -5.59
N ALA A 120 17.70 11.90 -5.24
CA ALA A 120 16.91 13.13 -5.15
C ALA A 120 16.15 13.48 -6.46
N ALA A 121 16.73 13.18 -7.62
CA ALA A 121 16.06 13.40 -8.90
C ALA A 121 14.80 12.55 -9.07
N GLU A 122 14.86 11.29 -8.64
CA GLU A 122 13.73 10.35 -8.66
C GLU A 122 12.66 10.77 -7.66
N ALA A 123 13.05 11.06 -6.42
CA ALA A 123 12.12 11.56 -5.40
C ALA A 123 11.42 12.87 -5.81
N ASN A 124 12.16 13.80 -6.47
CA ASN A 124 11.59 15.03 -7.00
C ASN A 124 10.60 14.79 -8.16
N PHE A 125 10.84 13.79 -9.00
CA PHE A 125 9.88 13.38 -10.03
C PHE A 125 8.61 12.79 -9.38
N MET A 126 8.76 11.89 -8.41
CA MET A 126 7.64 11.30 -7.67
C MET A 126 6.80 12.37 -6.96
N ALA A 127 7.46 13.35 -6.32
CA ALA A 127 6.77 14.46 -5.64
C ALA A 127 5.86 15.28 -6.57
N ARG A 128 6.24 15.41 -7.85
CA ARG A 128 5.48 16.16 -8.87
C ARG A 128 4.41 15.32 -9.56
N SER A 129 4.48 13.99 -9.43
CA SER A 129 3.56 13.04 -10.05
C SER A 129 2.63 12.37 -9.04
N GLN A 130 2.49 12.94 -7.84
CA GLN A 130 1.54 12.44 -6.84
C GLN A 130 0.12 12.44 -7.38
N VAL A 131 -0.59 11.33 -7.22
CA VAL A 131 -2.05 11.32 -7.28
C VAL A 131 -2.55 11.84 -5.93
N LEU A 132 -3.50 12.76 -5.95
CA LEU A 132 -4.01 13.37 -4.72
C LEU A 132 -5.08 12.46 -4.10
N LEU A 133 -4.93 12.14 -2.82
CA LEU A 133 -5.86 11.30 -2.08
C LEU A 133 -7.01 12.12 -1.52
N SER A 134 -8.26 11.84 -1.88
CA SER A 134 -9.38 12.56 -1.29
C SER A 134 -9.50 12.29 0.22
N VAL A 135 -9.95 13.29 0.97
CA VAL A 135 -10.30 13.12 2.39
C VAL A 135 -11.35 12.01 2.55
N LYS A 136 -12.28 11.88 1.60
CA LYS A 136 -13.30 10.82 1.60
C LYS A 136 -12.66 9.42 1.50
N ALA A 137 -11.64 9.26 0.68
CA ALA A 137 -10.89 8.00 0.60
C ALA A 137 -10.12 7.73 1.91
N ALA A 138 -9.45 8.74 2.47
CA ALA A 138 -8.68 8.61 3.70
C ALA A 138 -9.55 8.30 4.93
N THR A 139 -10.79 8.77 4.97
CA THR A 139 -11.75 8.53 6.07
C THR A 139 -12.69 7.36 5.84
N GLY A 140 -12.67 6.75 4.65
CA GLY A 140 -13.44 5.54 4.34
C GLY A 140 -13.05 4.38 5.26
N THR A 141 -14.05 3.73 5.87
CA THR A 141 -13.81 2.66 6.85
C THR A 141 -13.93 1.28 6.22
N ALA A 142 -13.05 0.37 6.63
CA ALA A 142 -13.16 -1.04 6.25
C ALA A 142 -14.42 -1.67 6.86
N THR A 143 -15.17 -2.42 6.06
CA THR A 143 -16.40 -3.09 6.50
C THR A 143 -16.22 -4.59 6.68
N SER A 144 -15.48 -5.22 5.76
CA SER A 144 -15.22 -6.67 5.76
C SER A 144 -13.75 -6.94 5.41
N PRO A 145 -12.85 -6.86 6.39
CA PRO A 145 -11.42 -7.01 6.14
C PRO A 145 -11.05 -8.42 5.64
N ALA A 146 -10.58 -8.51 4.40
CA ALA A 146 -10.26 -9.78 3.74
C ALA A 146 -9.12 -10.54 4.43
N TRP A 147 -8.20 -9.84 5.12
CA TRP A 147 -7.11 -10.46 5.86
C TRP A 147 -7.57 -11.37 7.01
N LYS A 148 -8.84 -11.27 7.44
CA LYS A 148 -9.43 -12.21 8.42
C LYS A 148 -9.67 -13.61 7.85
N ALA A 149 -9.73 -13.73 6.52
CA ALA A 149 -10.02 -14.99 5.82
C ALA A 149 -8.94 -15.42 4.83
N LYS A 150 -8.01 -14.53 4.50
CA LYS A 150 -6.96 -14.79 3.51
C LYS A 150 -5.57 -14.75 4.16
N PRO A 151 -4.64 -15.61 3.75
CA PRO A 151 -3.24 -15.50 4.13
C PRO A 151 -2.69 -14.12 3.80
N SER A 152 -1.97 -13.51 4.74
CA SER A 152 -1.43 -12.17 4.58
C SER A 152 0.07 -12.15 4.81
N PHE A 153 0.74 -11.37 3.98
CA PHE A 153 2.17 -11.12 4.01
C PHE A 153 2.39 -9.62 4.11
N ALA A 154 3.46 -9.19 4.74
CA ALA A 154 3.69 -7.77 4.93
C ALA A 154 5.16 -7.38 4.97
N VAL A 155 5.44 -6.14 4.57
CA VAL A 155 6.74 -5.49 4.68
C VAL A 155 6.60 -4.30 5.60
N VAL A 156 7.41 -4.27 6.66
CA VAL A 156 7.62 -3.07 7.49
C VAL A 156 8.81 -2.30 6.92
N ALA A 157 8.62 -1.03 6.62
CA ALA A 157 9.71 -0.11 6.28
C ALA A 157 10.19 0.58 7.58
N SER A 158 11.35 0.16 8.12
CA SER A 158 11.75 0.57 9.47
C SER A 158 12.13 2.04 9.61
N MET A 159 12.38 2.74 8.51
CA MET A 159 12.66 4.18 8.47
C MET A 159 11.50 4.98 7.83
N ASP A 160 10.31 4.39 7.77
CA ASP A 160 9.11 5.04 7.23
C ASP A 160 8.73 6.28 8.05
N ARG A 161 8.51 7.39 7.35
CA ARG A 161 8.08 8.67 7.92
C ARG A 161 6.69 9.09 7.44
N SER A 162 6.07 8.30 6.55
CA SER A 162 4.69 8.48 6.05
C SER A 162 3.69 7.63 6.81
N ILE A 163 4.07 6.41 7.23
CA ILE A 163 3.35 5.58 8.20
C ILE A 163 4.31 5.30 9.36
N ASN A 164 3.81 5.35 10.59
CA ASN A 164 4.63 4.98 11.75
C ASN A 164 4.97 3.49 11.70
N PRO A 165 6.26 3.07 11.70
CA PRO A 165 6.63 1.65 11.62
C PRO A 165 6.04 0.79 12.75
N ASP A 166 5.83 1.36 13.95
CA ASP A 166 5.18 0.63 15.04
C ASP A 166 3.68 0.43 14.80
N LEU A 167 3.03 1.31 14.02
CA LEU A 167 1.68 1.08 13.55
C LEU A 167 1.65 -0.08 12.56
N GLU A 168 2.54 -0.11 11.59
CA GLU A 168 2.68 -1.23 10.65
C GLU A 168 2.86 -2.55 11.40
N ARG A 169 3.85 -2.63 12.31
CA ARG A 169 4.09 -3.82 13.15
C ARG A 169 2.86 -4.26 13.92
N SER A 170 2.11 -3.31 14.49
CA SER A 170 0.92 -3.62 15.29
C SER A 170 -0.24 -4.16 14.44
N MET A 171 -0.47 -3.60 13.25
CA MET A 171 -1.48 -4.07 12.32
C MET A 171 -1.15 -5.47 11.81
N TYR A 172 0.09 -5.70 11.40
CA TYR A 172 0.55 -6.99 10.85
C TYR A 172 0.63 -8.10 11.91
N LYS A 173 0.94 -7.75 13.17
CA LYS A 173 0.83 -8.68 14.29
C LYS A 173 -0.63 -9.08 14.56
N ARG A 174 -1.56 -8.13 14.53
CA ARG A 174 -2.99 -8.36 14.73
C ARG A 174 -3.56 -9.33 13.70
N SER A 175 -3.15 -9.21 12.45
CA SER A 175 -3.60 -10.06 11.34
C SER A 175 -2.84 -11.38 11.23
N ASN A 176 -1.85 -11.63 12.08
CA ASN A 176 -0.95 -12.78 11.97
C ASN A 176 -0.27 -12.90 10.60
N SER A 177 0.09 -11.76 9.99
CA SER A 177 0.78 -11.71 8.71
C SER A 177 2.19 -12.30 8.80
N THR A 178 2.65 -12.93 7.71
CA THR A 178 4.07 -13.24 7.55
C THR A 178 4.82 -11.96 7.22
N VAL A 179 5.71 -11.50 8.11
CA VAL A 179 6.34 -10.18 8.02
C VAL A 179 7.83 -10.31 7.69
N ILE A 180 8.30 -9.43 6.79
CA ILE A 180 9.71 -9.06 6.67
C ILE A 180 9.85 -7.58 7.05
N GLU A 181 11.01 -7.20 7.58
CA GLU A 181 11.33 -5.80 7.90
C GLU A 181 12.59 -5.37 7.17
N LEU A 182 12.54 -4.21 6.51
CA LEU A 182 13.62 -3.68 5.68
C LEU A 182 14.02 -2.27 6.15
N PRO A 183 15.32 -1.94 6.16
CA PRO A 183 15.81 -0.62 6.51
C PRO A 183 15.60 0.37 5.35
N SER A 184 14.38 0.80 5.15
CA SER A 184 13.96 1.62 4.01
C SER A 184 12.99 2.71 4.42
N SER A 185 12.91 3.76 3.60
CA SER A 185 11.84 4.76 3.62
C SER A 185 10.50 4.15 3.18
N HIS A 186 9.46 4.98 3.14
CA HIS A 186 8.11 4.55 2.67
C HIS A 186 8.12 3.99 1.24
N ALA A 187 9.04 4.46 0.38
CA ALA A 187 9.20 3.97 -0.98
C ALA A 187 9.96 2.63 -1.08
N VAL A 188 9.86 1.76 -0.07
CA VAL A 188 10.55 0.45 0.05
C VAL A 188 10.43 -0.40 -1.21
N TYR A 189 9.36 -0.28 -1.92
CA TYR A 189 9.14 -0.98 -3.17
C TYR A 189 10.05 -0.51 -4.33
N MET A 190 10.64 0.67 -4.22
CA MET A 190 11.61 1.19 -5.19
C MET A 190 13.04 0.82 -4.79
N SER A 191 13.37 0.94 -3.51
CA SER A 191 14.72 0.70 -2.99
C SER A 191 15.04 -0.79 -2.80
N HIS A 192 14.04 -1.65 -2.57
CA HIS A 192 14.18 -3.09 -2.33
C HIS A 192 13.31 -3.95 -3.25
N PRO A 193 13.40 -3.78 -4.59
CA PRO A 193 12.49 -4.46 -5.52
C PRO A 193 12.63 -5.99 -5.52
N ALA A 194 13.81 -6.52 -5.26
CA ALA A 194 14.06 -7.96 -5.23
C ALA A 194 13.42 -8.63 -4.00
N GLU A 195 13.54 -8.02 -2.82
CA GLU A 195 12.96 -8.53 -1.57
C GLU A 195 11.42 -8.48 -1.62
N ILE A 196 10.87 -7.42 -2.25
CA ILE A 196 9.42 -7.30 -2.46
C ILE A 196 8.94 -8.38 -3.44
N ALA A 197 9.64 -8.61 -4.56
CA ALA A 197 9.29 -9.65 -5.52
C ALA A 197 9.32 -11.04 -4.84
N ALA A 198 10.38 -11.36 -4.11
CA ALA A 198 10.51 -12.64 -3.39
C ALA A 198 9.37 -12.86 -2.37
N LEU A 199 8.92 -11.80 -1.68
CA LEU A 199 7.77 -11.92 -0.76
C LEU A 199 6.47 -12.17 -1.52
N ILE A 200 6.26 -11.52 -2.67
CA ILE A 200 5.09 -11.75 -3.54
C ILE A 200 5.08 -13.18 -4.07
N GLU A 201 6.22 -13.70 -4.52
CA GLU A 201 6.37 -15.09 -4.98
C GLU A 201 6.09 -16.10 -3.88
N ARG A 202 6.56 -15.83 -2.66
CA ARG A 202 6.23 -16.64 -1.49
C ARG A 202 4.72 -16.64 -1.20
N ALA A 203 4.07 -15.51 -1.39
CA ALA A 203 2.62 -15.38 -1.22
C ALA A 203 1.82 -16.11 -2.32
N ALA A 204 2.45 -16.41 -3.46
CA ALA A 204 1.86 -17.16 -4.58
C ALA A 204 1.92 -18.69 -4.40
N GLN A 205 2.71 -19.20 -3.47
CA GLN A 205 2.83 -20.64 -3.16
C GLN A 205 1.64 -21.09 -2.29
#